data_3df62f1f9e3efbd7102d3fb3219d6ea3
#
_entry.id   3df62f1f9e3efbd7102d3fb3219d6ea3
#
_cell.length_a   1.000
_cell.length_b   1.000
_cell.length_c   1.000
_cell.angle_alpha   90.00
_cell.angle_beta   90.00
_cell.angle_gamma   90.00
#
_symmetry.space_group_name_H-M   'P 1'
#
loop_
_entity.id
_entity.type
_entity.pdbx_description
1 polymer ?
#
loop_
_entity_poly.entity_id
_entity_poly.type
_entity_poly.pdbx_seq_one_letter_code
_entity_poly.pdbx_strand_id
1 'polypeptide(L)'
;MMNSKQTLFSLLMCVLALTSCDTQKQATVGNELALTRAKQTLDSLYLNYSVSGTCLLRENYPSNIGEYTATYLASEEQKNMPNLYSYLWPYSGTFSAVNALFATTGDKEYKSVLDNKVLVGLEEYFDTRRTPEAYASYINSAPQSDRFYDDNVWLGIDFTDTYMLTKEPKYLQKAQLIWNFIESGTDDNLGGGIYWCEQRKESKNTCSNAPGSVFALKLFEATKDSAYFVKGQRLYEWTQTNLQDSTDYLYFDNINLNGKVDKAKFAYNSGQMMQSASLLYQFTGQEKYLTDAQNIAKGCHNYFFQDYTPENGKPFKLLKKGDVWFIAVMLRGFIELYQADKNGTYLDSFSKSLDYAWGHARDEKGLFNTDFSGKTQDNRRWLLTQAAMVEM
;
A
#
# COMPACT_ATOMS: atom_id res chain seq x y z
N MET A 1 -48.80 -39.05 16.06
CA MET A 1 -47.45 -39.11 16.66
C MET A 1 -46.44 -38.59 15.63
N MET A 2 -46.10 -37.32 15.72
CA MET A 2 -45.04 -36.73 14.89
C MET A 2 -43.68 -37.22 15.38
N ASN A 3 -42.87 -37.69 14.48
CA ASN A 3 -41.60 -38.35 14.72
C ASN A 3 -40.57 -37.38 15.33
N SER A 4 -40.06 -37.67 16.53
CA SER A 4 -39.09 -36.79 17.25
C SER A 4 -37.82 -36.42 16.46
N LYS A 5 -37.50 -37.17 15.40
CA LYS A 5 -36.39 -36.88 14.48
C LYS A 5 -36.66 -35.72 13.52
N GLN A 6 -37.92 -35.47 13.15
CA GLN A 6 -38.28 -34.34 12.27
C GLN A 6 -38.26 -33.00 13.02
N THR A 7 -38.62 -33.00 14.30
CA THR A 7 -38.60 -31.81 15.14
C THR A 7 -37.16 -31.35 15.47
N LEU A 8 -36.24 -32.32 15.65
CA LEU A 8 -34.83 -32.00 15.93
C LEU A 8 -34.10 -31.43 14.67
N PHE A 9 -34.46 -31.91 13.47
CA PHE A 9 -33.90 -31.47 12.21
C PHE A 9 -34.39 -30.04 11.86
N SER A 10 -35.66 -29.74 12.13
CA SER A 10 -36.21 -28.38 11.91
C SER A 10 -35.64 -27.35 12.90
N LEU A 11 -35.37 -27.74 14.16
CA LEU A 11 -34.73 -26.85 15.13
C LEU A 11 -33.25 -26.56 14.79
N LEU A 12 -32.54 -27.57 14.29
CA LEU A 12 -31.14 -27.42 13.87
C LEU A 12 -30.99 -26.53 12.64
N MET A 13 -31.92 -26.62 11.67
CA MET A 13 -31.95 -25.71 10.52
C MET A 13 -32.30 -24.29 10.89
N CYS A 14 -33.21 -24.06 11.83
CA CYS A 14 -33.52 -22.71 12.32
C CYS A 14 -32.34 -22.06 13.07
N VAL A 15 -31.58 -22.81 13.87
CA VAL A 15 -30.40 -22.30 14.57
C VAL A 15 -29.28 -21.98 13.61
N LEU A 16 -29.03 -22.80 12.58
CA LEU A 16 -28.03 -22.50 11.54
C LEU A 16 -28.43 -21.31 10.66
N ALA A 17 -29.71 -21.12 10.36
CA ALA A 17 -30.21 -19.97 9.61
C ALA A 17 -30.11 -18.68 10.42
N LEU A 18 -30.36 -18.71 11.73
CA LEU A 18 -30.25 -17.54 12.62
C LEU A 18 -28.77 -17.13 12.82
N THR A 19 -27.87 -18.09 13.00
CA THR A 19 -26.43 -17.77 13.16
C THR A 19 -25.81 -17.24 11.87
N SER A 20 -26.23 -17.69 10.69
CA SER A 20 -25.76 -17.17 9.41
C SER A 20 -26.31 -15.75 9.13
N CYS A 21 -27.53 -15.47 9.52
CA CYS A 21 -28.16 -14.15 9.37
C CYS A 21 -27.53 -13.13 10.31
N ASP A 22 -27.20 -13.51 11.55
CA ASP A 22 -26.55 -12.62 12.52
C ASP A 22 -25.10 -12.33 12.16
N THR A 23 -24.34 -13.31 11.69
CA THR A 23 -22.96 -13.09 11.19
C THR A 23 -22.94 -12.23 9.94
N GLN A 24 -23.87 -12.40 9.03
CA GLN A 24 -23.97 -11.58 7.81
C GLN A 24 -24.37 -10.15 8.14
N LYS A 25 -25.30 -9.95 9.07
CA LYS A 25 -25.71 -8.63 9.56
C LYS A 25 -24.58 -7.91 10.33
N GLN A 26 -23.80 -8.64 11.12
CA GLN A 26 -22.67 -8.11 11.86
C GLN A 26 -21.50 -7.72 10.93
N ALA A 27 -21.24 -8.51 9.89
CA ALA A 27 -20.26 -8.17 8.86
C ALA A 27 -20.67 -6.92 8.05
N THR A 28 -21.95 -6.77 7.70
CA THR A 28 -22.47 -5.60 6.99
C THR A 28 -22.30 -4.32 7.82
N VAL A 29 -22.63 -4.36 9.12
CA VAL A 29 -22.47 -3.23 10.03
C VAL A 29 -21.00 -2.86 10.22
N GLY A 30 -20.10 -3.86 10.31
CA GLY A 30 -18.66 -3.62 10.41
C GLY A 30 -18.10 -2.91 9.17
N ASN A 31 -18.53 -3.32 7.98
CA ASN A 31 -18.11 -2.71 6.71
C ASN A 31 -18.62 -1.26 6.57
N GLU A 32 -19.86 -0.97 6.97
CA GLU A 32 -20.41 0.39 6.96
C GLU A 32 -19.66 1.32 7.92
N LEU A 33 -19.27 0.81 9.10
CA LEU A 33 -18.49 1.56 10.08
C LEU A 33 -17.09 1.87 9.55
N ALA A 34 -16.38 0.89 8.98
CA ALA A 34 -15.06 1.08 8.39
C ALA A 34 -15.09 2.13 7.27
N LEU A 35 -16.07 2.03 6.36
CA LEU A 35 -16.27 3.00 5.29
C LEU A 35 -16.54 4.41 5.83
N THR A 36 -17.37 4.55 6.86
CA THR A 36 -17.65 5.85 7.50
C THR A 36 -16.37 6.46 8.08
N ARG A 37 -15.55 5.66 8.74
CA ARG A 37 -14.25 6.08 9.30
C ARG A 37 -13.24 6.49 8.22
N ALA A 38 -13.16 5.74 7.12
CA ALA A 38 -12.32 6.09 5.98
C ALA A 38 -12.72 7.45 5.37
N LYS A 39 -14.03 7.69 5.16
CA LYS A 39 -14.56 8.98 4.69
C LYS A 39 -14.19 10.13 5.64
N GLN A 40 -14.42 9.97 6.95
CA GLN A 40 -14.07 10.99 7.95
C GLN A 40 -12.57 11.26 7.98
N THR A 41 -11.73 10.24 7.79
CA THR A 41 -10.28 10.40 7.74
C THR A 41 -9.84 11.15 6.48
N LEU A 42 -10.46 10.87 5.32
CA LEU A 42 -10.20 11.61 4.09
C LEU A 42 -10.62 13.08 4.21
N ASP A 43 -11.76 13.37 4.83
CA ASP A 43 -12.22 14.73 5.09
C ASP A 43 -11.25 15.49 6.01
N SER A 44 -10.78 14.84 7.08
CA SER A 44 -9.77 15.39 7.99
C SER A 44 -8.43 15.63 7.28
N LEU A 45 -8.02 14.75 6.37
CA LEU A 45 -6.83 14.90 5.55
C LEU A 45 -6.95 16.16 4.69
N TYR A 46 -7.99 16.30 3.88
CA TYR A 46 -8.13 17.47 3.01
C TYR A 46 -8.30 18.77 3.81
N LEU A 47 -9.02 18.74 4.94
CA LEU A 47 -9.21 19.92 5.80
C LEU A 47 -7.87 20.46 6.34
N ASN A 48 -6.94 19.58 6.73
CA ASN A 48 -5.71 19.97 7.40
C ASN A 48 -4.50 20.12 6.47
N TYR A 49 -4.48 19.47 5.30
CA TYR A 49 -3.32 19.46 4.41
C TYR A 49 -3.49 20.25 3.12
N SER A 50 -4.71 20.65 2.74
CA SER A 50 -4.92 21.40 1.49
C SER A 50 -4.17 22.74 1.47
N VAL A 51 -3.61 23.07 0.31
CA VAL A 51 -3.01 24.38 0.05
C VAL A 51 -3.97 25.18 -0.80
N SER A 52 -4.41 26.35 -0.29
CA SER A 52 -5.40 27.19 -0.95
C SER A 52 -4.97 27.57 -2.38
N GLY A 53 -5.91 27.52 -3.31
CA GLY A 53 -5.71 27.86 -4.72
C GLY A 53 -4.98 26.80 -5.56
N THR A 54 -4.73 25.60 -4.99
CA THR A 54 -4.07 24.48 -5.67
C THR A 54 -4.76 23.15 -5.40
N CYS A 55 -4.37 22.09 -6.13
CA CYS A 55 -4.72 20.70 -5.79
C CYS A 55 -3.60 20.00 -5.02
N LEU A 56 -2.54 20.73 -4.63
CA LEU A 56 -1.41 20.21 -3.87
C LEU A 56 -1.73 20.18 -2.36
N LEU A 57 -0.99 19.36 -1.64
CA LEU A 57 -1.14 19.16 -0.20
C LEU A 57 0.17 19.46 0.51
N ARG A 58 0.08 19.83 1.80
CA ARG A 58 1.23 19.94 2.69
C ARG A 58 1.70 18.55 3.09
N GLU A 59 2.97 18.44 3.43
CA GLU A 59 3.51 17.13 3.83
C GLU A 59 3.21 16.76 5.28
N ASN A 60 3.20 17.74 6.18
CA ASN A 60 3.01 17.53 7.60
C ASN A 60 1.96 18.47 8.19
N TYR A 61 1.34 18.03 9.28
CA TYR A 61 0.50 18.87 10.12
C TYR A 61 0.98 18.79 11.59
N PRO A 62 1.18 19.93 12.30
CA PRO A 62 1.19 21.30 11.74
C PRO A 62 2.31 21.48 10.74
N SER A 63 2.11 22.37 9.76
CA SER A 63 3.11 22.65 8.74
C SER A 63 3.99 23.82 9.16
N ASN A 64 5.23 23.53 9.52
CA ASN A 64 6.26 24.51 9.80
C ASN A 64 7.24 24.54 8.64
N ILE A 65 7.06 25.48 7.71
CA ILE A 65 7.94 25.65 6.55
C ILE A 65 9.36 25.93 7.06
N GLY A 66 10.35 25.21 6.54
CA GLY A 66 11.76 25.39 6.87
C GLY A 66 12.27 24.58 8.08
N GLU A 67 11.40 23.93 8.85
CA GLU A 67 11.80 23.09 10.00
C GLU A 67 11.77 21.57 9.71
N TYR A 68 11.35 21.19 8.52
CA TYR A 68 11.24 19.78 8.12
C TYR A 68 12.32 19.44 7.10
N THR A 69 13.07 18.38 7.39
CA THR A 69 14.02 17.77 6.46
C THR A 69 13.53 16.37 6.10
N ALA A 70 13.26 16.13 4.82
CA ALA A 70 12.90 14.80 4.34
C ALA A 70 14.11 13.86 4.42
N THR A 71 13.96 12.70 5.03
CA THR A 71 15.05 11.73 5.23
C THR A 71 15.12 10.67 4.14
N TYR A 72 14.12 10.59 3.29
CA TYR A 72 13.95 9.56 2.24
C TYR A 72 14.38 10.03 0.84
N LEU A 73 14.93 11.24 0.69
CA LEU A 73 15.45 11.75 -0.58
C LEU A 73 16.89 11.31 -0.80
N ALA A 74 17.28 11.10 -2.07
CA ALA A 74 18.63 10.68 -2.44
C ALA A 74 19.63 11.84 -2.41
N SER A 75 19.22 13.04 -2.82
CA SER A 75 20.11 14.22 -2.92
C SER A 75 20.10 15.05 -1.63
N GLU A 76 21.27 15.39 -1.12
CA GLU A 76 21.43 16.24 0.08
C GLU A 76 20.92 17.66 -0.18
N GLU A 77 21.04 18.16 -1.41
CA GLU A 77 20.56 19.48 -1.81
C GLU A 77 19.04 19.57 -1.64
N GLN A 78 18.31 18.53 -2.00
CA GLN A 78 16.86 18.47 -1.86
C GLN A 78 16.41 18.34 -0.41
N LYS A 79 17.13 17.57 0.40
CA LYS A 79 16.81 17.42 1.83
C LYS A 79 16.77 18.74 2.59
N ASN A 80 17.59 19.70 2.18
CA ASN A 80 17.75 20.98 2.86
C ASN A 80 16.89 22.12 2.26
N MET A 81 16.10 21.84 1.20
CA MET A 81 15.21 22.84 0.62
C MET A 81 13.89 22.89 1.38
N PRO A 82 13.38 24.12 1.70
CA PRO A 82 12.03 24.26 2.23
C PRO A 82 11.00 23.73 1.22
N ASN A 83 10.08 22.87 1.65
CA ASN A 83 9.00 22.39 0.82
C ASN A 83 7.66 22.98 1.25
N LEU A 84 7.07 23.80 0.39
CA LEU A 84 5.71 24.31 0.59
C LEU A 84 4.66 23.21 0.41
N TYR A 85 4.94 22.26 -0.45
CA TYR A 85 4.10 21.13 -0.81
C TYR A 85 4.75 19.81 -0.40
N SER A 86 3.95 18.75 -0.28
CA SER A 86 4.49 17.41 -0.06
C SER A 86 5.37 16.95 -1.22
N TYR A 87 6.33 16.08 -0.94
CA TYR A 87 7.00 15.33 -1.98
C TYR A 87 6.04 14.33 -2.64
N LEU A 88 6.45 13.77 -3.79
CA LEU A 88 5.65 12.86 -4.59
C LEU A 88 5.14 11.67 -3.78
N TRP A 89 6.04 10.98 -3.06
CA TRP A 89 5.65 9.78 -2.31
C TRP A 89 4.54 10.05 -1.30
N PRO A 90 4.62 11.02 -0.36
CA PRO A 90 3.50 11.34 0.52
C PRO A 90 2.23 11.77 -0.23
N TYR A 91 2.37 12.50 -1.34
CA TYR A 91 1.23 12.89 -2.17
C TYR A 91 0.54 11.69 -2.81
N SER A 92 1.32 10.71 -3.32
CA SER A 92 0.80 9.52 -4.01
C SER A 92 -0.07 8.66 -3.11
N GLY A 93 0.15 8.68 -1.79
CA GLY A 93 -0.73 8.00 -0.84
C GLY A 93 -2.20 8.44 -0.95
N THR A 94 -2.47 9.70 -1.35
CA THR A 94 -3.85 10.16 -1.58
C THR A 94 -4.49 9.51 -2.80
N PHE A 95 -3.70 9.14 -3.81
CA PHE A 95 -4.18 8.39 -4.95
C PHE A 95 -4.65 7.00 -4.51
N SER A 96 -3.82 6.26 -3.79
CA SER A 96 -4.17 4.95 -3.24
C SER A 96 -5.41 5.02 -2.35
N ALA A 97 -5.48 6.01 -1.46
CA ALA A 97 -6.60 6.23 -0.54
C ALA A 97 -7.94 6.46 -1.28
N VAL A 98 -7.95 7.38 -2.25
CA VAL A 98 -9.18 7.70 -3.02
C VAL A 98 -9.55 6.54 -3.94
N ASN A 99 -8.54 5.85 -4.51
CA ASN A 99 -8.77 4.67 -5.35
C ASN A 99 -9.39 3.50 -4.55
N ALA A 100 -8.94 3.28 -3.31
CA ALA A 100 -9.51 2.28 -2.40
C ALA A 100 -10.98 2.59 -2.07
N LEU A 101 -11.31 3.85 -1.76
CA LEU A 101 -12.69 4.27 -1.54
C LEU A 101 -13.56 4.11 -2.78
N PHE A 102 -13.03 4.47 -3.96
CA PHE A 102 -13.75 4.28 -5.22
C PHE A 102 -13.98 2.78 -5.51
N ALA A 103 -12.95 1.96 -5.35
CA ALA A 103 -13.06 0.50 -5.54
C ALA A 103 -14.10 -0.14 -4.63
N THR A 104 -14.15 0.30 -3.36
CA THR A 104 -15.04 -0.28 -2.34
C THR A 104 -16.49 0.18 -2.52
N THR A 105 -16.72 1.43 -2.94
CA THR A 105 -18.07 2.02 -2.96
C THR A 105 -18.69 2.05 -4.35
N GLY A 106 -17.88 2.11 -5.41
CA GLY A 106 -18.33 2.42 -6.78
C GLY A 106 -18.89 3.86 -6.93
N ASP A 107 -18.73 4.71 -5.89
CA ASP A 107 -19.31 6.04 -5.88
C ASP A 107 -18.55 6.99 -6.80
N LYS A 108 -19.28 7.61 -7.73
CA LYS A 108 -18.77 8.57 -8.70
C LYS A 108 -18.17 9.83 -8.04
N GLU A 109 -18.52 10.12 -6.81
CA GLU A 109 -17.91 11.22 -6.05
C GLU A 109 -16.41 10.99 -5.88
N TYR A 110 -15.97 9.76 -5.50
CA TYR A 110 -14.54 9.45 -5.38
C TYR A 110 -13.83 9.45 -6.73
N LYS A 111 -14.49 9.01 -7.79
CA LYS A 111 -13.93 9.18 -9.13
C LYS A 111 -13.75 10.66 -9.49
N SER A 112 -14.70 11.52 -9.12
CA SER A 112 -14.58 12.97 -9.33
C SER A 112 -13.45 13.56 -8.49
N VAL A 113 -13.28 13.15 -7.24
CA VAL A 113 -12.13 13.57 -6.39
C VAL A 113 -10.82 13.11 -7.02
N LEU A 114 -10.76 11.88 -7.51
CA LEU A 114 -9.60 11.36 -8.20
C LEU A 114 -9.24 12.21 -9.43
N ASP A 115 -10.18 12.40 -10.37
CA ASP A 115 -9.91 13.08 -11.63
C ASP A 115 -9.67 14.59 -11.48
N ASN A 116 -10.38 15.26 -10.56
CA ASN A 116 -10.40 16.71 -10.48
C ASN A 116 -9.54 17.30 -9.33
N LYS A 117 -9.02 16.47 -8.44
CA LYS A 117 -8.13 16.90 -7.36
C LYS A 117 -6.82 16.12 -7.37
N VAL A 118 -6.89 14.79 -7.15
CA VAL A 118 -5.71 13.96 -6.97
C VAL A 118 -4.83 13.99 -8.21
N LEU A 119 -5.37 13.65 -9.38
CA LEU A 119 -4.61 13.58 -10.62
C LEU A 119 -4.19 14.97 -11.12
N VAL A 120 -4.99 16.01 -10.89
CA VAL A 120 -4.59 17.38 -11.22
C VAL A 120 -3.37 17.80 -10.42
N GLY A 121 -3.34 17.54 -9.11
CA GLY A 121 -2.15 17.83 -8.29
C GLY A 121 -0.97 16.90 -8.61
N LEU A 122 -1.22 15.64 -8.97
CA LEU A 122 -0.18 14.70 -9.35
C LEU A 122 0.56 15.13 -10.62
N GLU A 123 -0.11 15.72 -11.61
CA GLU A 123 0.52 16.21 -12.84
C GLU A 123 1.56 17.32 -12.59
N GLU A 124 1.52 18.02 -11.45
CA GLU A 124 2.57 19.00 -11.06
C GLU A 124 3.94 18.34 -10.85
N TYR A 125 3.98 17.03 -10.60
CA TYR A 125 5.21 16.24 -10.43
C TYR A 125 5.66 15.54 -11.71
N PHE A 126 4.87 15.60 -12.81
CA PHE A 126 5.16 14.88 -14.04
C PHE A 126 6.25 15.55 -14.85
N ASP A 127 7.46 14.97 -14.86
CA ASP A 127 8.64 15.51 -15.51
C ASP A 127 8.78 15.04 -16.97
N THR A 128 8.53 15.96 -17.89
CA THR A 128 8.70 15.77 -19.34
C THR A 128 10.06 16.28 -19.85
N ARG A 129 10.91 16.82 -18.98
CA ARG A 129 12.21 17.38 -19.35
C ARG A 129 13.28 16.30 -19.53
N ARG A 130 13.04 15.10 -19.04
CA ARG A 130 13.91 13.91 -19.13
C ARG A 130 13.20 12.76 -19.83
N THR A 131 13.97 11.94 -20.53
CA THR A 131 13.46 10.74 -21.24
C THR A 131 13.98 9.46 -20.57
N PRO A 132 13.15 8.44 -20.32
CA PRO A 132 11.68 8.46 -20.49
C PRO A 132 10.98 9.48 -19.57
N GLU A 133 9.78 9.94 -19.94
CA GLU A 133 8.96 10.78 -19.06
C GLU A 133 8.54 9.99 -17.82
N ALA A 134 8.53 10.65 -16.66
CA ALA A 134 8.17 10.04 -15.38
C ALA A 134 7.83 11.09 -14.32
N TYR A 135 7.34 10.66 -13.18
CA TYR A 135 7.11 11.55 -12.05
C TYR A 135 8.40 11.77 -11.26
N ALA A 136 8.69 13.03 -10.96
CA ALA A 136 9.83 13.45 -10.14
C ALA A 136 9.42 13.59 -8.67
N SER A 137 10.39 13.50 -7.75
CA SER A 137 10.13 13.52 -6.31
C SER A 137 9.52 14.82 -5.79
N TYR A 138 9.63 15.92 -6.56
CA TYR A 138 9.03 17.20 -6.23
C TYR A 138 8.46 17.90 -7.48
N ILE A 139 7.64 18.94 -7.27
CA ILE A 139 6.92 19.63 -8.33
C ILE A 139 7.85 20.28 -9.37
N ASN A 140 7.40 20.32 -10.63
CA ASN A 140 8.20 20.79 -11.76
C ASN A 140 8.43 22.32 -11.79
N SER A 141 7.64 23.10 -11.05
CA SER A 141 7.87 24.54 -10.88
C SER A 141 9.06 24.86 -9.95
N ALA A 142 9.54 23.87 -9.19
CA ALA A 142 10.76 23.93 -8.40
C ALA A 142 12.00 23.51 -9.23
N PRO A 143 13.23 23.64 -8.69
CA PRO A 143 14.41 23.03 -9.29
C PRO A 143 14.23 21.53 -9.55
N GLN A 144 14.88 21.01 -10.60
CA GLN A 144 14.75 19.62 -11.01
C GLN A 144 15.15 18.68 -9.86
N SER A 145 14.25 17.75 -9.53
CA SER A 145 14.43 16.79 -8.43
C SER A 145 14.75 15.38 -8.93
N ASP A 146 15.16 14.52 -8.02
CA ASP A 146 15.42 13.10 -8.30
C ASP A 146 14.14 12.39 -8.78
N ARG A 147 14.31 11.31 -9.56
CA ARG A 147 13.23 10.40 -9.94
C ARG A 147 13.50 9.02 -9.37
N PHE A 148 12.57 8.56 -8.55
CA PHE A 148 12.66 7.26 -7.90
C PHE A 148 11.82 6.24 -8.68
N TYR A 149 12.39 5.04 -8.89
CA TYR A 149 11.67 3.98 -9.58
C TYR A 149 10.50 3.45 -8.74
N ASP A 150 10.69 3.30 -7.42
CA ASP A 150 9.63 2.86 -6.51
C ASP A 150 8.47 3.86 -6.43
N ASP A 151 8.73 5.18 -6.31
CA ASP A 151 7.67 6.20 -6.35
C ASP A 151 6.79 6.05 -7.59
N ASN A 152 7.41 5.80 -8.75
CA ASN A 152 6.69 5.62 -10.00
C ASN A 152 5.98 4.26 -10.09
N VAL A 153 6.54 3.20 -9.51
CA VAL A 153 5.88 1.88 -9.46
C VAL A 153 4.54 1.98 -8.71
N TRP A 154 4.50 2.68 -7.57
CA TRP A 154 3.26 2.86 -6.81
C TRP A 154 2.18 3.54 -7.63
N LEU A 155 2.53 4.61 -8.33
CA LEU A 155 1.61 5.30 -9.25
C LEU A 155 1.14 4.38 -10.38
N GLY A 156 2.06 3.60 -10.96
CA GLY A 156 1.75 2.64 -12.01
C GLY A 156 0.73 1.59 -11.58
N ILE A 157 0.85 1.08 -10.34
CA ILE A 157 -0.12 0.17 -9.72
C ILE A 157 -1.49 0.86 -9.61
N ASP A 158 -1.55 2.06 -9.02
CA ASP A 158 -2.78 2.78 -8.81
C ASP A 158 -3.48 3.16 -10.13
N PHE A 159 -2.73 3.57 -11.16
CA PHE A 159 -3.28 3.81 -12.50
C PHE A 159 -3.84 2.53 -13.14
N THR A 160 -3.16 1.39 -12.96
CA THR A 160 -3.63 0.11 -13.48
C THR A 160 -4.92 -0.32 -12.77
N ASP A 161 -4.98 -0.19 -11.45
CA ASP A 161 -6.17 -0.50 -10.66
C ASP A 161 -7.35 0.41 -11.06
N THR A 162 -7.11 1.72 -11.24
CA THR A 162 -8.12 2.65 -11.74
C THR A 162 -8.63 2.23 -13.13
N TYR A 163 -7.73 1.80 -14.04
CA TYR A 163 -8.14 1.26 -15.34
C TYR A 163 -8.99 0.00 -15.18
N MET A 164 -8.61 -0.90 -14.28
CA MET A 164 -9.37 -2.13 -14.06
C MET A 164 -10.80 -1.85 -13.58
N LEU A 165 -10.99 -0.81 -12.76
CA LEU A 165 -12.29 -0.36 -12.27
C LEU A 165 -13.12 0.38 -13.32
N THR A 166 -12.50 1.26 -14.12
CA THR A 166 -13.22 2.19 -14.99
C THR A 166 -13.25 1.78 -16.45
N LYS A 167 -12.26 1.02 -16.90
CA LYS A 167 -11.94 0.69 -18.29
C LYS A 167 -11.66 1.93 -19.18
N GLU A 168 -11.36 3.09 -18.57
CA GLU A 168 -10.99 4.30 -19.31
C GLU A 168 -9.53 4.20 -19.79
N PRO A 169 -9.26 4.26 -21.12
CA PRO A 169 -7.92 4.02 -21.68
C PRO A 169 -6.84 4.96 -21.16
N LYS A 170 -7.19 6.19 -20.76
CA LYS A 170 -6.24 7.19 -20.24
C LYS A 170 -5.40 6.67 -19.07
N TYR A 171 -6.00 5.87 -18.19
CA TYR A 171 -5.29 5.32 -17.02
C TYR A 171 -4.30 4.22 -17.42
N LEU A 172 -4.71 3.34 -18.33
CA LEU A 172 -3.79 2.30 -18.84
C LEU A 172 -2.62 2.93 -19.62
N GLN A 173 -2.88 3.95 -20.43
CA GLN A 173 -1.82 4.66 -21.16
C GLN A 173 -0.81 5.28 -20.22
N LYS A 174 -1.27 5.91 -19.11
CA LYS A 174 -0.38 6.47 -18.10
C LYS A 174 0.41 5.37 -17.38
N ALA A 175 -0.22 4.26 -17.01
CA ALA A 175 0.46 3.09 -16.43
C ALA A 175 1.56 2.54 -17.36
N GLN A 176 1.26 2.38 -18.65
CA GLN A 176 2.24 1.90 -19.63
C GLN A 176 3.40 2.88 -19.87
N LEU A 177 3.10 4.19 -19.82
CA LEU A 177 4.15 5.23 -19.88
C LEU A 177 5.08 5.11 -18.66
N ILE A 178 4.52 4.95 -17.47
CA ILE A 178 5.31 4.72 -16.24
C ILE A 178 6.13 3.44 -16.37
N TRP A 179 5.55 2.37 -16.90
CA TRP A 179 6.29 1.11 -17.10
C TRP A 179 7.53 1.29 -17.96
N ASN A 180 7.49 2.11 -19.01
CA ASN A 180 8.67 2.41 -19.84
C ASN A 180 9.81 3.06 -19.00
N PHE A 181 9.45 3.90 -18.04
CA PHE A 181 10.42 4.46 -17.09
C PHE A 181 10.99 3.38 -16.18
N ILE A 182 10.14 2.50 -15.63
CA ILE A 182 10.60 1.39 -14.78
C ILE A 182 11.60 0.48 -15.52
N GLU A 183 11.32 0.16 -16.78
CA GLU A 183 12.24 -0.64 -17.60
C GLU A 183 13.60 0.01 -17.80
N SER A 184 13.67 1.34 -17.89
CA SER A 184 14.94 2.08 -17.99
C SER A 184 15.80 1.98 -16.72
N GLY A 185 15.22 1.53 -15.63
CA GLY A 185 15.88 1.29 -14.34
C GLY A 185 16.42 -0.13 -14.16
N THR A 186 16.47 -0.93 -15.22
CA THR A 186 16.97 -2.32 -15.18
C THR A 186 18.25 -2.46 -15.98
N ASP A 187 19.13 -3.36 -15.56
CA ASP A 187 20.30 -3.83 -16.28
C ASP A 187 20.70 -5.23 -15.80
N ASP A 188 21.80 -5.77 -16.33
CA ASP A 188 22.31 -7.13 -16.00
C ASP A 188 23.14 -7.17 -14.70
N ASN A 189 23.42 -6.02 -14.06
CA ASN A 189 24.13 -6.01 -12.78
C ASN A 189 23.33 -6.79 -11.73
N LEU A 190 24.00 -7.63 -10.96
CA LEU A 190 23.40 -8.54 -9.98
C LEU A 190 22.37 -9.51 -10.60
N GLY A 191 22.46 -9.78 -11.89
CA GLY A 191 21.57 -10.70 -12.62
C GLY A 191 20.18 -10.14 -12.90
N GLY A 192 20.00 -8.82 -12.91
CA GLY A 192 18.72 -8.14 -13.16
C GLY A 192 18.27 -7.22 -12.02
N GLY A 193 16.96 -6.97 -11.96
CA GLY A 193 16.35 -6.12 -10.94
C GLY A 193 16.36 -4.62 -11.27
N ILE A 194 15.49 -3.87 -10.58
CA ILE A 194 15.27 -2.44 -10.76
C ILE A 194 16.10 -1.68 -9.73
N TYR A 195 16.77 -0.61 -10.14
CA TYR A 195 17.41 0.35 -9.24
C TYR A 195 16.39 1.12 -8.39
N TRP A 196 16.88 1.77 -7.31
CA TRP A 196 16.04 2.60 -6.48
C TRP A 196 15.83 3.99 -7.09
N CYS A 197 16.93 4.68 -7.47
CA CYS A 197 16.93 6.06 -7.94
C CYS A 197 17.63 6.17 -9.29
N GLU A 198 17.03 6.91 -10.24
CA GLU A 198 17.60 7.12 -11.57
C GLU A 198 18.94 7.84 -11.53
N GLN A 199 19.07 8.87 -10.66
CA GLN A 199 20.27 9.68 -10.53
C GLN A 199 21.38 9.00 -9.71
N ARG A 200 21.03 7.92 -8.96
CA ARG A 200 21.94 7.17 -8.09
C ARG A 200 21.72 5.67 -8.23
N LYS A 201 22.31 5.09 -9.28
CA LYS A 201 22.23 3.64 -9.54
C LYS A 201 23.24 2.87 -8.68
N GLU A 202 23.11 2.94 -7.36
CA GLU A 202 24.04 2.36 -6.38
C GLU A 202 23.51 1.07 -5.75
N SER A 203 22.19 0.92 -5.71
CA SER A 203 21.52 -0.25 -5.11
C SER A 203 20.26 -0.64 -5.86
N LYS A 204 19.88 -1.92 -5.72
CA LYS A 204 18.60 -2.47 -6.17
C LYS A 204 17.81 -2.85 -4.92
N ASN A 205 16.68 -2.15 -4.72
CA ASN A 205 15.92 -2.21 -3.49
C ASN A 205 14.67 -3.09 -3.63
N THR A 206 14.28 -3.75 -2.55
CA THR A 206 13.04 -4.53 -2.52
C THR A 206 11.83 -3.66 -2.83
N CYS A 207 11.81 -2.39 -2.35
CA CYS A 207 10.73 -1.43 -2.60
C CYS A 207 10.54 -1.05 -4.09
N SER A 208 11.55 -1.26 -4.95
CA SER A 208 11.39 -1.11 -6.40
C SER A 208 11.00 -2.42 -7.08
N ASN A 209 11.57 -3.53 -6.64
CA ASN A 209 11.49 -4.83 -7.32
C ASN A 209 10.23 -5.62 -6.97
N ALA A 210 9.86 -5.70 -5.69
CA ALA A 210 8.66 -6.40 -5.24
C ALA A 210 7.38 -5.74 -5.80
N PRO A 211 7.14 -4.43 -5.62
CA PRO A 211 6.00 -3.78 -6.26
C PRO A 211 6.16 -3.66 -7.78
N GLY A 212 7.38 -3.65 -8.34
CA GLY A 212 7.63 -3.78 -9.78
C GLY A 212 7.09 -5.09 -10.34
N SER A 213 7.24 -6.19 -9.60
CA SER A 213 6.61 -7.48 -9.93
C SER A 213 5.09 -7.40 -9.91
N VAL A 214 4.51 -6.83 -8.83
CA VAL A 214 3.06 -6.64 -8.71
C VAL A 214 2.53 -5.79 -9.86
N PHE A 215 3.21 -4.68 -10.18
CA PHE A 215 2.81 -3.78 -11.26
C PHE A 215 2.79 -4.49 -12.61
N ALA A 216 3.85 -5.25 -12.94
CA ALA A 216 3.89 -6.03 -14.16
C ALA A 216 2.77 -7.07 -14.23
N LEU A 217 2.49 -7.79 -13.13
CA LEU A 217 1.42 -8.78 -13.07
C LEU A 217 0.03 -8.15 -13.22
N LYS A 218 -0.19 -6.97 -12.65
CA LYS A 218 -1.43 -6.19 -12.85
C LYS A 218 -1.56 -5.67 -14.28
N LEU A 219 -0.48 -5.23 -14.92
CA LEU A 219 -0.48 -4.88 -16.34
C LEU A 219 -0.80 -6.11 -17.22
N PHE A 220 -0.27 -7.29 -16.88
CA PHE A 220 -0.67 -8.54 -17.53
C PHE A 220 -2.18 -8.81 -17.36
N GLU A 221 -2.70 -8.65 -16.15
CA GLU A 221 -4.14 -8.81 -15.90
C GLU A 221 -4.98 -7.86 -16.76
N ALA A 222 -4.55 -6.59 -16.84
CA ALA A 222 -5.25 -5.53 -17.57
C ALA A 222 -5.20 -5.70 -19.09
N THR A 223 -4.05 -6.14 -19.64
CA THR A 223 -3.79 -6.15 -21.09
C THR A 223 -3.82 -7.55 -21.71
N LYS A 224 -3.60 -8.60 -20.92
CA LYS A 224 -3.35 -9.97 -21.33
C LYS A 224 -2.05 -10.16 -22.16
N ASP A 225 -1.18 -9.16 -22.15
CA ASP A 225 0.14 -9.27 -22.80
C ASP A 225 1.09 -10.07 -21.90
N SER A 226 1.48 -11.26 -22.39
CA SER A 226 2.35 -12.20 -21.67
C SER A 226 3.76 -11.64 -21.39
N ALA A 227 4.21 -10.60 -22.10
CA ALA A 227 5.48 -9.96 -21.83
C ALA A 227 5.51 -9.38 -20.40
N TYR A 228 4.41 -8.78 -19.92
CA TYR A 228 4.31 -8.30 -18.56
C TYR A 228 4.35 -9.42 -17.51
N PHE A 229 3.68 -10.56 -17.80
CA PHE A 229 3.75 -11.72 -16.92
C PHE A 229 5.19 -12.22 -16.73
N VAL A 230 5.93 -12.38 -17.83
CA VAL A 230 7.33 -12.84 -17.79
C VAL A 230 8.20 -11.88 -16.97
N LYS A 231 7.99 -10.57 -17.14
CA LYS A 231 8.72 -9.53 -16.39
C LYS A 231 8.38 -9.57 -14.90
N GLY A 232 7.09 -9.68 -14.56
CA GLY A 232 6.64 -9.80 -13.18
C GLY A 232 7.21 -11.02 -12.47
N GLN A 233 7.17 -12.18 -13.13
CA GLN A 233 7.77 -13.42 -12.60
C GLN A 233 9.28 -13.28 -12.39
N ARG A 234 10.02 -12.70 -13.34
CA ARG A 234 11.47 -12.49 -13.21
C ARG A 234 11.84 -11.56 -12.07
N LEU A 235 11.08 -10.47 -11.86
CA LEU A 235 11.29 -9.55 -10.74
C LEU A 235 11.01 -10.24 -9.40
N TYR A 236 9.96 -11.06 -9.32
CA TYR A 236 9.68 -11.89 -8.15
C TYR A 236 10.84 -12.82 -7.82
N GLU A 237 11.29 -13.63 -8.81
CA GLU A 237 12.35 -14.61 -8.65
C GLU A 237 13.70 -13.93 -8.30
N TRP A 238 14.01 -12.80 -8.94
CA TRP A 238 15.19 -12.01 -8.63
C TRP A 238 15.16 -11.50 -7.19
N THR A 239 14.05 -10.93 -6.73
CA THR A 239 13.90 -10.40 -5.38
C THR A 239 13.98 -11.51 -4.34
N GLN A 240 13.33 -12.64 -4.58
CA GLN A 240 13.40 -13.82 -3.71
C GLN A 240 14.84 -14.33 -3.58
N THR A 241 15.54 -14.46 -4.68
CA THR A 241 16.92 -15.01 -4.70
C THR A 241 17.91 -14.11 -3.96
N ASN A 242 17.80 -12.79 -4.13
CA ASN A 242 18.81 -11.85 -3.65
C ASN A 242 18.50 -11.25 -2.28
N LEU A 243 17.22 -11.17 -1.89
CA LEU A 243 16.79 -10.35 -0.76
C LEU A 243 15.90 -11.08 0.27
N GLN A 244 15.55 -12.35 0.09
CA GLN A 244 14.77 -13.08 1.09
C GLN A 244 15.64 -13.57 2.24
N ASP A 245 15.18 -13.37 3.47
CA ASP A 245 15.71 -14.02 4.67
C ASP A 245 15.05 -15.40 4.81
N SER A 246 15.84 -16.46 4.63
CA SER A 246 15.35 -17.85 4.73
C SER A 246 14.94 -18.26 6.15
N THR A 247 15.25 -17.47 7.18
CA THR A 247 14.93 -17.79 8.56
C THR A 247 13.49 -17.46 8.95
N ASP A 248 12.91 -16.43 8.33
CA ASP A 248 11.54 -15.96 8.63
C ASP A 248 10.71 -15.60 7.39
N TYR A 249 11.27 -15.82 6.18
CA TYR A 249 10.66 -15.54 4.88
C TYR A 249 10.39 -14.06 4.59
N LEU A 250 10.89 -13.14 5.42
CA LEU A 250 10.79 -11.70 5.18
C LEU A 250 11.88 -11.22 4.23
N TYR A 251 11.75 -9.99 3.75
CA TYR A 251 12.67 -9.44 2.77
C TYR A 251 13.50 -8.31 3.35
N PHE A 252 14.79 -8.36 3.07
CA PHE A 252 15.77 -7.32 3.34
C PHE A 252 15.51 -6.07 2.48
N ASP A 253 16.05 -4.94 2.88
CA ASP A 253 15.79 -3.66 2.22
C ASP A 253 16.39 -3.59 0.83
N ASN A 254 17.70 -3.79 0.69
CA ASN A 254 18.39 -3.64 -0.60
C ASN A 254 19.68 -4.45 -0.68
N ILE A 255 20.18 -4.54 -1.90
CA ILE A 255 21.53 -5.02 -2.22
C ILE A 255 22.23 -3.96 -3.07
N ASN A 256 23.43 -3.52 -2.66
CA ASN A 256 24.24 -2.61 -3.45
C ASN A 256 25.06 -3.35 -4.51
N LEU A 257 25.64 -2.61 -5.47
CA LEU A 257 26.33 -3.21 -6.63
C LEU A 257 27.57 -4.04 -6.27
N ASN A 258 28.13 -3.91 -5.06
CA ASN A 258 29.23 -4.78 -4.60
C ASN A 258 28.75 -6.04 -3.86
N GLY A 259 27.41 -6.29 -3.86
CA GLY A 259 26.82 -7.48 -3.26
C GLY A 259 26.55 -7.39 -1.75
N LYS A 260 26.74 -6.23 -1.12
CA LYS A 260 26.41 -6.04 0.30
C LYS A 260 24.91 -5.81 0.47
N VAL A 261 24.27 -6.63 1.29
CA VAL A 261 22.84 -6.55 1.62
C VAL A 261 22.61 -5.70 2.85
N ASP A 262 21.70 -4.72 2.76
CA ASP A 262 21.10 -4.07 3.93
C ASP A 262 19.97 -4.95 4.46
N LYS A 263 20.13 -5.42 5.70
CA LYS A 263 19.24 -6.39 6.33
C LYS A 263 18.06 -5.78 7.09
N ALA A 264 17.80 -4.48 6.94
CA ALA A 264 16.58 -3.87 7.45
C ALA A 264 15.34 -4.53 6.84
N LYS A 265 14.27 -4.67 7.63
CA LYS A 265 13.02 -5.32 7.20
C LYS A 265 11.88 -4.34 7.36
N PHE A 266 11.21 -4.05 6.25
CA PHE A 266 10.06 -3.15 6.21
C PHE A 266 8.80 -3.91 5.76
N ALA A 267 7.65 -3.53 6.32
CA ALA A 267 6.39 -4.24 6.13
C ALA A 267 5.96 -4.28 4.64
N TYR A 268 6.10 -3.17 3.93
CA TYR A 268 5.73 -3.04 2.52
C TYR A 268 6.54 -3.97 1.61
N ASN A 269 7.83 -4.18 1.88
CA ASN A 269 8.70 -5.05 1.11
C ASN A 269 8.18 -6.50 1.09
N SER A 270 7.95 -7.05 2.28
CA SER A 270 7.43 -8.41 2.42
C SER A 270 5.96 -8.51 1.98
N GLY A 271 5.16 -7.46 2.24
CA GLY A 271 3.77 -7.38 1.80
C GLY A 271 3.62 -7.44 0.28
N GLN A 272 4.51 -6.76 -0.47
CA GLN A 272 4.47 -6.79 -1.93
C GLN A 272 4.98 -8.11 -2.50
N MET A 273 5.93 -8.76 -1.86
CA MET A 273 6.32 -10.12 -2.25
C MET A 273 5.21 -11.14 -2.00
N MET A 274 4.46 -10.99 -0.90
CA MET A 274 3.26 -11.79 -0.62
C MET A 274 2.19 -11.55 -1.69
N GLN A 275 1.94 -10.30 -2.06
CA GLN A 275 0.98 -9.95 -3.13
C GLN A 275 1.41 -10.53 -4.48
N SER A 276 2.69 -10.38 -4.84
CA SER A 276 3.23 -10.92 -6.08
C SER A 276 3.12 -12.45 -6.14
N ALA A 277 3.46 -13.16 -5.05
CA ALA A 277 3.31 -14.60 -4.97
C ALA A 277 1.85 -15.03 -5.12
N SER A 278 0.92 -14.32 -4.48
CA SER A 278 -0.53 -14.60 -4.59
C SER A 278 -1.05 -14.42 -6.02
N LEU A 279 -0.64 -13.35 -6.71
CA LEU A 279 -0.97 -13.12 -8.12
C LEU A 279 -0.36 -14.19 -9.05
N LEU A 280 0.89 -14.59 -8.81
CA LEU A 280 1.53 -15.68 -9.57
C LEU A 280 0.79 -17.01 -9.36
N TYR A 281 0.34 -17.30 -8.13
CA TYR A 281 -0.52 -18.46 -7.89
C TYR A 281 -1.82 -18.37 -8.67
N GLN A 282 -2.50 -17.23 -8.60
CA GLN A 282 -3.76 -17.00 -9.32
C GLN A 282 -3.63 -17.23 -10.83
N PHE A 283 -2.53 -16.79 -11.43
CA PHE A 283 -2.33 -16.91 -12.89
C PHE A 283 -1.79 -18.27 -13.34
N THR A 284 -1.09 -19.00 -12.46
CA THR A 284 -0.40 -20.25 -12.84
C THR A 284 -0.96 -21.50 -12.21
N GLY A 285 -1.65 -21.39 -11.08
CA GLY A 285 -2.09 -22.53 -10.26
C GLY A 285 -0.94 -23.31 -9.60
N GLN A 286 0.30 -22.77 -9.60
CA GLN A 286 1.44 -23.49 -9.04
C GLN A 286 1.50 -23.31 -7.52
N GLU A 287 1.34 -24.41 -6.77
CA GLU A 287 1.29 -24.45 -5.29
C GLU A 287 2.51 -23.82 -4.60
N LYS A 288 3.68 -23.80 -5.25
CA LYS A 288 4.87 -23.14 -4.70
C LYS A 288 4.62 -21.68 -4.34
N TYR A 289 3.89 -20.94 -5.19
CA TYR A 289 3.61 -19.54 -4.96
C TYR A 289 2.60 -19.32 -3.81
N LEU A 290 1.61 -20.19 -3.67
CA LEU A 290 0.70 -20.14 -2.51
C LEU A 290 1.46 -20.42 -1.22
N THR A 291 2.31 -21.45 -1.22
CA THR A 291 3.17 -21.78 -0.07
C THR A 291 4.10 -20.62 0.31
N ASP A 292 4.72 -19.98 -0.68
CA ASP A 292 5.58 -18.80 -0.46
C ASP A 292 4.77 -17.65 0.18
N ALA A 293 3.61 -17.32 -0.38
CA ALA A 293 2.74 -16.27 0.15
C ALA A 293 2.31 -16.54 1.60
N GLN A 294 1.96 -17.78 1.93
CA GLN A 294 1.58 -18.19 3.29
C GLN A 294 2.75 -18.12 4.28
N ASN A 295 3.97 -18.49 3.86
CA ASN A 295 5.16 -18.38 4.68
C ASN A 295 5.50 -16.90 4.96
N ILE A 296 5.44 -16.04 3.94
CA ILE A 296 5.63 -14.59 4.09
C ILE A 296 4.57 -14.01 5.02
N ALA A 297 3.30 -14.39 4.87
CA ALA A 297 2.19 -13.92 5.70
C ALA A 297 2.43 -14.26 7.18
N LYS A 298 2.84 -15.49 7.47
CA LYS A 298 3.18 -15.92 8.83
C LYS A 298 4.36 -15.13 9.39
N GLY A 299 5.40 -14.90 8.58
CA GLY A 299 6.55 -14.08 8.93
C GLY A 299 6.14 -12.65 9.25
N CYS A 300 5.36 -12.01 8.38
CA CYS A 300 4.83 -10.66 8.58
C CYS A 300 4.00 -10.53 9.86
N HIS A 301 3.09 -11.46 10.09
CA HIS A 301 2.25 -11.44 11.30
C HIS A 301 3.06 -11.59 12.58
N ASN A 302 4.10 -12.43 12.59
CA ASN A 302 4.99 -12.59 13.75
C ASN A 302 5.89 -11.36 13.97
N TYR A 303 6.36 -10.72 12.90
CA TYR A 303 7.34 -9.64 12.98
C TYR A 303 6.71 -8.27 13.21
N PHE A 304 5.63 -7.93 12.49
CA PHE A 304 5.03 -6.59 12.49
C PHE A 304 3.84 -6.44 13.44
N PHE A 305 3.38 -7.52 14.07
CA PHE A 305 2.39 -7.47 15.13
C PHE A 305 3.01 -7.84 16.47
N GLN A 306 2.34 -7.44 17.55
CA GLN A 306 2.72 -7.77 18.93
C GLN A 306 1.50 -8.22 19.72
N ASP A 307 1.72 -9.04 20.76
CA ASP A 307 0.68 -9.31 21.72
C ASP A 307 0.39 -8.05 22.52
N TYR A 308 -0.86 -7.68 22.61
CA TYR A 308 -1.30 -6.48 23.30
C TYR A 308 -2.55 -6.75 24.12
N THR A 309 -2.53 -6.30 25.37
CA THR A 309 -3.67 -6.39 26.28
C THR A 309 -4.04 -4.98 26.74
N PRO A 310 -5.20 -4.42 26.33
CA PRO A 310 -5.73 -3.18 26.88
C PRO A 310 -6.01 -3.30 28.37
N GLU A 311 -5.96 -2.18 29.09
CA GLU A 311 -6.17 -2.15 30.54
C GLU A 311 -7.45 -2.86 31.00
N ASN A 312 -8.55 -2.67 30.23
CA ASN A 312 -9.86 -3.26 30.53
C ASN A 312 -10.38 -4.15 29.39
N GLY A 313 -9.48 -4.81 28.62
CA GLY A 313 -9.85 -5.55 27.43
C GLY A 313 -9.27 -6.94 27.33
N LYS A 314 -9.67 -7.66 26.28
CA LYS A 314 -9.12 -8.98 25.97
C LYS A 314 -7.83 -8.81 25.16
N PRO A 315 -6.85 -9.75 25.28
CA PRO A 315 -5.63 -9.74 24.48
C PRO A 315 -5.94 -9.92 23.00
N PHE A 316 -5.16 -9.24 22.15
CA PHE A 316 -5.20 -9.38 20.69
C PHE A 316 -3.84 -9.05 20.06
N LYS A 317 -3.69 -9.30 18.76
CA LYS A 317 -2.51 -8.90 17.99
C LYS A 317 -2.67 -7.46 17.50
N LEU A 318 -1.84 -6.55 18.02
CA LEU A 318 -1.81 -5.14 17.63
C LEU A 318 -0.64 -4.90 16.68
N LEU A 319 -0.86 -4.10 15.65
CA LEU A 319 0.21 -3.59 14.78
C LEU A 319 1.26 -2.83 15.62
N LYS A 320 2.53 -3.11 15.38
CA LYS A 320 3.63 -2.37 16.01
C LYS A 320 3.71 -0.95 15.46
N LYS A 321 4.22 -0.04 16.27
CA LYS A 321 4.56 1.31 15.82
C LYS A 321 5.55 1.25 14.66
N GLY A 322 5.31 2.02 13.61
CA GLY A 322 6.14 2.09 12.42
C GLY A 322 5.54 3.00 11.36
N ASP A 323 6.06 2.95 10.16
CA ASP A 323 5.48 3.65 9.02
C ASP A 323 4.13 3.02 8.66
N VAL A 324 3.06 3.82 8.79
CA VAL A 324 1.69 3.34 8.63
C VAL A 324 1.39 3.01 7.16
N TRP A 325 2.02 3.71 6.22
CA TRP A 325 1.85 3.39 4.81
C TRP A 325 2.51 2.04 4.44
N PHE A 326 3.66 1.72 5.05
CA PHE A 326 4.24 0.39 4.90
C PHE A 326 3.29 -0.72 5.38
N ILE A 327 2.53 -0.44 6.43
CA ILE A 327 1.51 -1.35 6.94
C ILE A 327 0.33 -1.48 5.96
N ALA A 328 -0.15 -0.37 5.39
CA ALA A 328 -1.22 -0.40 4.39
C ALA A 328 -0.83 -1.21 3.16
N VAL A 329 0.39 -1.03 2.67
CA VAL A 329 0.92 -1.83 1.55
C VAL A 329 1.06 -3.32 1.92
N MET A 330 1.45 -3.63 3.16
CA MET A 330 1.46 -5.02 3.64
C MET A 330 0.05 -5.62 3.66
N LEU A 331 -0.97 -4.84 4.03
CA LEU A 331 -2.37 -5.27 4.02
C LEU A 331 -2.82 -5.67 2.60
N ARG A 332 -2.38 -4.97 1.55
CA ARG A 332 -2.67 -5.36 0.15
C ARG A 332 -2.27 -6.82 -0.12
N GLY A 333 -1.09 -7.24 0.36
CA GLY A 333 -0.61 -8.62 0.25
C GLY A 333 -1.51 -9.62 1.00
N PHE A 334 -1.94 -9.29 2.21
CA PHE A 334 -2.86 -10.15 2.97
C PHE A 334 -4.25 -10.26 2.33
N ILE A 335 -4.74 -9.17 1.73
CA ILE A 335 -6.01 -9.19 0.98
C ILE A 335 -5.89 -10.11 -0.24
N GLU A 336 -4.79 -10.01 -0.99
CA GLU A 336 -4.56 -10.85 -2.16
C GLU A 336 -4.45 -12.34 -1.77
N LEU A 337 -3.69 -12.65 -0.72
CA LEU A 337 -3.58 -14.02 -0.20
C LEU A 337 -4.93 -14.57 0.26
N TYR A 338 -5.75 -13.74 0.94
CA TYR A 338 -7.08 -14.14 1.36
C TYR A 338 -7.99 -14.54 0.20
N GLN A 339 -7.80 -13.97 -0.99
CA GLN A 339 -8.55 -14.40 -2.18
C GLN A 339 -8.22 -15.85 -2.57
N ALA A 340 -7.00 -16.30 -2.30
CA ALA A 340 -6.54 -17.64 -2.61
C ALA A 340 -6.88 -18.67 -1.51
N ASP A 341 -6.55 -18.38 -0.24
CA ASP A 341 -6.63 -19.38 0.84
C ASP A 341 -7.81 -19.22 1.80
N LYS A 342 -8.55 -18.10 1.72
CA LYS A 342 -9.69 -17.76 2.58
C LYS A 342 -9.38 -17.75 4.09
N ASN A 343 -8.11 -17.61 4.47
CA ASN A 343 -7.70 -17.53 5.87
C ASN A 343 -7.84 -16.08 6.39
N GLY A 344 -8.93 -15.79 7.09
CA GLY A 344 -9.23 -14.46 7.63
C GLY A 344 -8.46 -14.05 8.90
N THR A 345 -7.64 -14.94 9.47
CA THR A 345 -6.96 -14.71 10.77
C THR A 345 -6.12 -13.43 10.78
N TYR A 346 -5.40 -13.18 9.69
CA TYR A 346 -4.53 -12.00 9.57
C TYR A 346 -5.33 -10.71 9.40
N LEU A 347 -6.39 -10.74 8.58
CA LEU A 347 -7.29 -9.60 8.39
C LEU A 347 -8.04 -9.24 9.68
N ASP A 348 -8.40 -10.23 10.50
CA ASP A 348 -8.97 -9.99 11.84
C ASP A 348 -8.00 -9.23 12.76
N SER A 349 -6.69 -9.54 12.69
CA SER A 349 -5.67 -8.79 13.44
C SER A 349 -5.54 -7.33 12.98
N PHE A 350 -5.64 -7.07 11.66
CA PHE A 350 -5.69 -5.72 11.12
C PHE A 350 -6.95 -4.98 11.60
N SER A 351 -8.12 -5.58 11.45
CA SER A 351 -9.39 -4.99 11.86
C SER A 351 -9.38 -4.58 13.33
N LYS A 352 -8.92 -5.47 14.23
CA LYS A 352 -8.78 -5.17 15.66
C LYS A 352 -7.80 -4.04 15.94
N SER A 353 -6.68 -3.98 15.20
CA SER A 353 -5.70 -2.90 15.32
C SER A 353 -6.27 -1.55 14.91
N LEU A 354 -7.01 -1.52 13.78
CA LEU A 354 -7.65 -0.31 13.27
C LEU A 354 -8.78 0.18 14.18
N ASP A 355 -9.61 -0.76 14.68
CA ASP A 355 -10.65 -0.45 15.66
C ASP A 355 -10.08 0.17 16.94
N TYR A 356 -8.96 -0.39 17.42
CA TYR A 356 -8.30 0.14 18.60
C TYR A 356 -7.68 1.52 18.35
N ALA A 357 -6.98 1.69 17.22
CA ALA A 357 -6.36 2.94 16.82
C ALA A 357 -7.38 4.07 16.64
N TRP A 358 -8.59 3.76 16.15
CA TRP A 358 -9.66 4.74 16.01
C TRP A 358 -10.01 5.46 17.32
N GLY A 359 -10.02 4.73 18.43
CA GLY A 359 -10.34 5.28 19.76
C GLY A 359 -9.14 5.81 20.55
N HIS A 360 -7.90 5.44 20.17
CA HIS A 360 -6.71 5.67 21.01
C HIS A 360 -5.56 6.40 20.31
N ALA A 361 -5.44 6.28 18.99
CA ALA A 361 -4.32 6.83 18.22
C ALA A 361 -4.70 8.05 17.36
N ARG A 362 -5.89 8.59 17.52
CA ARG A 362 -6.44 9.70 16.75
C ARG A 362 -6.59 10.94 17.63
N ASP A 363 -6.22 12.10 17.11
CA ASP A 363 -6.37 13.37 17.82
C ASP A 363 -7.76 14.03 17.58
N GLU A 364 -8.00 15.19 18.21
CA GLU A 364 -9.24 15.97 18.08
C GLU A 364 -9.50 16.50 16.67
N LYS A 365 -8.49 16.59 15.82
CA LYS A 365 -8.60 16.98 14.40
C LYS A 365 -8.88 15.77 13.50
N GLY A 366 -8.95 14.59 14.06
CA GLY A 366 -9.15 13.35 13.33
C GLY A 366 -7.90 12.80 12.67
N LEU A 367 -6.70 13.25 13.08
CA LEU A 367 -5.43 12.82 12.52
C LEU A 367 -4.78 11.74 13.37
N PHE A 368 -4.24 10.71 12.71
CA PHE A 368 -3.66 9.55 13.36
C PHE A 368 -2.18 9.70 13.68
N ASN A 369 -1.76 9.03 14.75
CA ASN A 369 -0.37 8.76 15.11
C ASN A 369 0.14 7.49 14.43
N THR A 370 1.47 7.35 14.38
CA THR A 370 2.14 6.12 13.91
C THR A 370 2.07 4.97 14.94
N ASP A 371 1.77 5.26 16.19
CA ASP A 371 1.57 4.29 17.27
C ASP A 371 0.09 3.91 17.40
N PHE A 372 -0.29 2.76 16.89
CA PHE A 372 -1.66 2.24 16.96
C PHE A 372 -2.19 2.07 18.38
N SER A 373 -1.30 1.95 19.38
CA SER A 373 -1.71 1.91 20.80
C SER A 373 -2.12 3.26 21.38
N GLY A 374 -1.76 4.36 20.71
CA GLY A 374 -1.97 5.72 21.19
C GLY A 374 -1.11 6.14 22.39
N LYS A 375 -0.19 5.28 22.87
CA LYS A 375 0.68 5.57 24.00
C LYS A 375 1.72 6.64 23.71
N THR A 376 2.13 6.76 22.46
CA THR A 376 3.05 7.81 22.00
C THR A 376 2.37 8.72 21.00
N GLN A 377 2.71 10.02 21.07
CA GLN A 377 2.15 11.03 20.17
C GLN A 377 3.24 11.50 19.21
N ASP A 378 2.87 11.65 17.93
CA ASP A 378 3.77 12.25 16.95
C ASP A 378 3.66 13.78 17.03
N ASN A 379 4.78 14.47 17.07
CA ASN A 379 4.81 15.94 17.07
C ASN A 379 4.32 16.52 15.73
N ARG A 380 4.46 15.77 14.66
CA ARG A 380 3.96 16.08 13.31
C ARG A 380 3.21 14.88 12.78
N ARG A 381 2.05 15.13 12.19
CA ARG A 381 1.25 14.12 11.49
C ARG A 381 1.62 14.16 10.03
N TRP A 382 2.19 13.08 9.54
CA TRP A 382 2.58 12.98 8.13
C TRP A 382 1.36 12.72 7.24
N LEU A 383 1.29 13.39 6.08
CA LEU A 383 0.23 13.21 5.08
C LEU A 383 0.04 11.73 4.71
N LEU A 384 1.16 11.04 4.45
CA LEU A 384 1.16 9.65 4.04
C LEU A 384 0.54 8.72 5.09
N THR A 385 0.76 9.00 6.38
CA THR A 385 0.10 8.27 7.48
C THR A 385 -1.42 8.40 7.40
N GLN A 386 -1.94 9.62 7.14
CA GLN A 386 -3.37 9.83 7.06
C GLN A 386 -3.98 9.15 5.84
N ALA A 387 -3.32 9.23 4.69
CA ALA A 387 -3.72 8.55 3.46
C ALA A 387 -3.76 7.02 3.64
N ALA A 388 -2.74 6.44 4.28
CA ALA A 388 -2.69 5.02 4.60
C ALA A 388 -3.85 4.57 5.51
N MET A 389 -4.22 5.40 6.49
CA MET A 389 -5.37 5.12 7.36
C MET A 389 -6.72 5.20 6.64
N VAL A 390 -6.83 5.97 5.56
CA VAL A 390 -8.00 5.94 4.67
C VAL A 390 -8.05 4.64 3.89
N GLU A 391 -6.92 4.19 3.37
CA GLU A 391 -6.80 2.99 2.55
C GLU A 391 -7.14 1.72 3.33
N MET A 392 -6.61 1.58 4.57
CA MET A 392 -6.86 0.44 5.46
C MET A 392 -8.28 0.39 6.02
#